data_a5073ad6a54dec0a77589b206daa3d43
#
_entry.id   a5073ad6a54dec0a77589b206daa3d43
#
_cell.length_a   1.000
_cell.length_b   1.000
_cell.length_c   1.000
_cell.angle_alpha   90.00
_cell.angle_beta   90.00
_cell.angle_gamma   90.00
#
_symmetry.space_group_name_H-M   'P 1'
#
loop_
_entity.id
_entity.type
_entity.pdbx_description
1 polymer ?
#
loop_
_entity_poly.entity_id
_entity_poly.type
_entity_poly.pdbx_seq_one_letter_code
_entity_poly.pdbx_strand_id
1 'polypeptide(L)'
;RTSPPACPQVNIDAALVSSGDAALHRGTEKMVQMQNGCICCTLRGDLMRELSKIANSQNFDYVVIESTGISEPIPVAQTFSFVHEEEGIDLSQFSYVDTMVTVVDAFNFFKDFGSPETLMDRKLTDIEGDARTIVNLLTDQIEFANVIVLNKTDLVDQDRIGILRAAIHKLNPGAKILESSYSKIPCSEIINTGMFNFDEAEQSAGWIEELKKDGHTPETEEYGISSFVYRSRKPFDPERFWTYIEQEFPTTIIRSKGLFWLASRPDQAMVWGQAGGSLKADSAGVWWSSMPFEKRIQYASFIENKEHIEAGWDKTFGDRKTEIVFIGQDMDEAQIRKELDA
;
A
#
# COMPACT_ATOMS: atom_id res chain seq x y z
N ARG A 1 16.22 38.99 -9.56
CA ARG A 1 16.82 37.80 -8.90
C ARG A 1 16.55 36.61 -9.81
N THR A 2 17.59 36.19 -10.52
CA THR A 2 17.54 35.02 -11.39
C THR A 2 17.64 33.78 -10.50
N SER A 3 16.63 32.92 -10.60
CA SER A 3 16.66 31.56 -9.98
C SER A 3 17.87 30.81 -10.54
N PRO A 4 18.58 30.00 -9.72
CA PRO A 4 19.63 29.14 -10.22
C PRO A 4 19.04 28.15 -11.24
N PRO A 5 19.80 27.76 -12.27
CA PRO A 5 19.33 26.77 -13.23
C PRO A 5 19.11 25.44 -12.51
N ALA A 6 17.95 24.85 -12.72
CA ALA A 6 17.65 23.50 -12.24
C ALA A 6 18.75 22.55 -12.73
N CYS A 7 19.33 21.80 -11.81
CA CYS A 7 20.31 20.76 -12.14
C CYS A 7 19.64 19.79 -13.13
N PRO A 8 20.23 19.50 -14.29
CA PRO A 8 19.65 18.55 -15.20
C PRO A 8 19.66 17.17 -14.52
N GLN A 9 18.49 16.68 -14.13
CA GLN A 9 18.36 15.30 -13.69
C GLN A 9 18.64 14.40 -14.88
N VAL A 10 19.81 13.78 -14.88
CA VAL A 10 20.16 12.76 -15.86
C VAL A 10 19.36 11.51 -15.48
N ASN A 11 18.36 11.18 -16.30
CA ASN A 11 17.67 9.90 -16.15
C ASN A 11 18.59 8.79 -16.62
N ILE A 12 19.30 8.19 -15.64
CA ILE A 12 20.27 7.11 -15.88
C ILE A 12 19.58 5.89 -16.45
N ASP A 13 18.36 5.58 -15.99
CA ASP A 13 17.60 4.41 -16.41
C ASP A 13 17.19 4.50 -17.88
N ALA A 14 16.69 5.65 -18.31
CA ALA A 14 16.40 5.90 -19.73
C ALA A 14 17.66 5.80 -20.62
N ALA A 15 18.80 6.26 -20.13
CA ALA A 15 20.07 6.15 -20.84
C ALA A 15 20.56 4.69 -20.91
N LEU A 16 20.37 3.90 -19.85
CA LEU A 16 20.74 2.49 -19.81
C LEU A 16 19.83 1.65 -20.75
N VAL A 17 18.52 1.89 -20.73
CA VAL A 17 17.57 1.21 -21.65
C VAL A 17 17.88 1.55 -23.11
N SER A 18 18.21 2.80 -23.40
CA SER A 18 18.53 3.22 -24.78
C SER A 18 19.89 2.74 -25.28
N SER A 19 20.83 2.38 -24.39
CA SER A 19 22.20 1.95 -24.70
C SER A 19 22.46 0.46 -24.44
N GLY A 20 21.55 -0.27 -23.77
CA GLY A 20 21.71 -1.67 -23.44
C GLY A 20 21.41 -2.65 -24.57
N ASP A 21 21.56 -3.95 -24.30
CA ASP A 21 21.28 -5.04 -25.26
C ASP A 21 19.85 -5.02 -25.81
N ALA A 22 18.90 -4.44 -25.09
CA ALA A 22 17.53 -4.19 -25.55
C ALA A 22 17.49 -3.26 -26.79
N ALA A 23 18.52 -2.43 -26.99
CA ALA A 23 18.65 -1.59 -28.18
C ALA A 23 18.93 -2.39 -29.47
N LEU A 24 19.32 -3.66 -29.36
CA LEU A 24 19.57 -4.58 -30.49
C LEU A 24 18.29 -5.16 -31.09
N HIS A 25 17.17 -5.15 -30.34
CA HIS A 25 15.85 -5.56 -30.82
C HIS A 25 14.98 -4.33 -31.07
N ARG A 26 15.43 -3.44 -31.96
CA ARG A 26 14.65 -2.27 -32.41
C ARG A 26 13.45 -2.72 -33.23
N GLY A 27 12.41 -3.12 -32.51
CA GLY A 27 11.06 -3.07 -33.00
C GLY A 27 10.52 -1.63 -32.94
N THR A 28 9.23 -1.48 -33.11
CA THR A 28 8.49 -0.20 -33.04
C THR A 28 8.30 0.34 -31.61
N GLU A 29 9.19 -0.02 -30.67
CA GLU A 29 9.11 0.43 -29.28
C GLU A 29 9.27 1.95 -29.18
N LYS A 30 8.38 2.60 -28.44
CA LYS A 30 8.44 4.02 -28.16
C LYS A 30 8.58 4.21 -26.66
N MET A 31 9.68 4.84 -26.23
CA MET A 31 9.84 5.26 -24.85
C MET A 31 9.39 6.73 -24.69
N VAL A 32 8.49 6.98 -23.74
CA VAL A 32 8.04 8.31 -23.34
C VAL A 32 8.52 8.55 -21.91
N GLN A 33 9.38 9.53 -21.76
CA GLN A 33 9.88 9.93 -20.46
C GLN A 33 9.06 11.11 -19.95
N MET A 34 8.53 10.98 -18.73
CA MET A 34 7.82 12.06 -18.05
C MET A 34 8.73 12.66 -16.98
N GLN A 35 8.88 13.97 -16.97
CA GLN A 35 9.77 14.69 -16.07
C GLN A 35 8.95 15.56 -15.09
N ASN A 36 9.45 15.67 -13.85
CA ASN A 36 9.00 16.59 -12.80
C ASN A 36 7.67 16.23 -12.12
N GLY A 37 7.68 15.25 -11.23
CA GLY A 37 6.63 15.05 -10.24
C GLY A 37 6.21 13.59 -10.03
N CYS A 38 5.39 13.37 -9.00
CA CYS A 38 4.79 12.09 -8.74
C CYS A 38 3.61 11.85 -9.70
N ILE A 39 3.51 10.64 -10.26
CA ILE A 39 2.39 10.23 -11.15
C ILE A 39 1.03 10.41 -10.46
N CYS A 40 0.98 10.28 -9.14
CA CYS A 40 -0.25 10.34 -8.36
C CYS A 40 -0.96 11.71 -8.36
N CYS A 41 -0.24 12.83 -8.50
CA CYS A 41 -0.86 14.15 -8.36
C CYS A 41 -0.57 15.09 -9.54
N THR A 42 0.71 15.27 -9.88
CA THR A 42 1.12 16.31 -10.84
C THR A 42 1.18 15.82 -12.28
N LEU A 43 1.51 14.54 -12.48
CA LEU A 43 1.70 13.96 -13.82
C LEU A 43 0.50 13.18 -14.33
N ARG A 44 -0.60 13.07 -13.55
CA ARG A 44 -1.79 12.32 -13.96
C ARG A 44 -2.33 12.77 -15.31
N GLY A 45 -2.55 14.07 -15.49
CA GLY A 45 -3.06 14.62 -16.73
C GLY A 45 -2.10 14.44 -17.90
N ASP A 46 -0.77 14.54 -17.66
CA ASP A 46 0.23 14.28 -18.68
C ASP A 46 0.26 12.81 -19.09
N LEU A 47 0.18 11.90 -18.11
CA LEU A 47 0.08 10.47 -18.37
C LEU A 47 -1.15 10.13 -19.22
N MET A 48 -2.32 10.66 -18.86
CA MET A 48 -3.56 10.45 -19.61
C MET A 48 -3.44 10.94 -21.06
N ARG A 49 -2.85 12.13 -21.27
CA ARG A 49 -2.64 12.68 -22.62
C ARG A 49 -1.68 11.83 -23.45
N GLU A 50 -0.58 11.36 -22.86
CA GLU A 50 0.38 10.51 -23.59
C GLU A 50 -0.21 9.15 -23.91
N LEU A 51 -0.94 8.51 -22.97
CA LEU A 51 -1.63 7.25 -23.22
C LEU A 51 -2.69 7.38 -24.32
N SER A 52 -3.45 8.46 -24.31
CA SER A 52 -4.42 8.74 -25.39
C SER A 52 -3.74 8.88 -26.77
N LYS A 53 -2.58 9.52 -26.84
CA LYS A 53 -1.79 9.62 -28.08
C LYS A 53 -1.29 8.25 -28.55
N ILE A 54 -0.82 7.41 -27.61
CA ILE A 54 -0.34 6.06 -27.89
C ILE A 54 -1.50 5.22 -28.41
N ALA A 55 -2.64 5.22 -27.73
CA ALA A 55 -3.83 4.46 -28.13
C ALA A 55 -4.34 4.89 -29.52
N ASN A 56 -4.44 6.21 -29.77
CA ASN A 56 -4.87 6.74 -31.07
C ASN A 56 -3.91 6.39 -32.22
N SER A 57 -2.64 6.11 -31.94
CA SER A 57 -1.68 5.71 -32.96
C SER A 57 -1.93 4.28 -33.48
N GLN A 58 -2.59 3.42 -32.73
CA GLN A 58 -2.85 2.00 -33.01
C GLN A 58 -1.59 1.19 -33.40
N ASN A 59 -0.43 1.63 -32.89
CA ASN A 59 0.84 1.01 -33.22
C ASN A 59 1.36 0.07 -32.12
N PHE A 60 0.68 0.05 -30.95
CA PHE A 60 1.14 -0.68 -29.77
C PHE A 60 -0.01 -1.49 -29.18
N ASP A 61 0.25 -2.74 -28.85
CA ASP A 61 -0.69 -3.67 -28.21
C ASP A 61 -0.56 -3.62 -26.69
N TYR A 62 0.58 -3.15 -26.18
CA TYR A 62 0.89 -3.13 -24.74
C TYR A 62 1.71 -1.91 -24.35
N VAL A 63 1.46 -1.40 -23.15
CA VAL A 63 2.21 -0.29 -22.56
C VAL A 63 2.72 -0.71 -21.18
N VAL A 64 4.01 -0.56 -20.93
CA VAL A 64 4.62 -0.76 -19.63
C VAL A 64 4.88 0.62 -19.01
N ILE A 65 4.36 0.82 -17.80
CA ILE A 65 4.57 2.07 -17.06
C ILE A 65 5.51 1.75 -15.89
N GLU A 66 6.70 2.31 -15.93
CA GLU A 66 7.63 2.28 -14.83
C GLU A 66 7.47 3.57 -14.01
N SER A 67 7.08 3.44 -12.78
CA SER A 67 7.03 4.54 -11.82
C SER A 67 8.26 4.52 -10.91
N THR A 68 8.58 5.68 -10.33
CA THR A 68 9.64 5.76 -9.32
C THR A 68 9.31 4.89 -8.11
N GLY A 69 10.34 4.39 -7.40
CA GLY A 69 10.17 3.56 -6.20
C GLY A 69 9.40 4.23 -5.04
N ILE A 70 9.04 5.50 -5.19
CA ILE A 70 8.25 6.28 -4.23
C ILE A 70 6.82 6.55 -4.71
N SER A 71 6.37 5.87 -5.75
CA SER A 71 5.03 6.04 -6.33
C SER A 71 3.99 5.22 -5.56
N GLU A 72 2.85 5.82 -5.30
CA GLU A 72 1.70 5.13 -4.75
C GLU A 72 0.97 4.38 -5.88
N PRO A 73 0.73 3.06 -5.77
CA PRO A 73 0.15 2.28 -6.86
C PRO A 73 -1.34 2.56 -7.09
N ILE A 74 -2.10 2.79 -6.02
CA ILE A 74 -3.56 2.98 -6.08
C ILE A 74 -3.96 4.16 -6.97
N PRO A 75 -3.42 5.40 -6.80
CA PRO A 75 -3.76 6.53 -7.66
C PRO A 75 -3.45 6.30 -9.14
N VAL A 76 -2.40 5.52 -9.43
CA VAL A 76 -2.05 5.16 -10.82
C VAL A 76 -3.11 4.22 -11.39
N ALA A 77 -3.47 3.16 -10.67
CA ALA A 77 -4.50 2.20 -11.09
C ALA A 77 -5.87 2.88 -11.25
N GLN A 78 -6.24 3.78 -10.34
CA GLN A 78 -7.49 4.57 -10.42
C GLN A 78 -7.57 5.40 -11.70
N THR A 79 -6.44 5.88 -12.23
CA THR A 79 -6.42 6.64 -13.48
C THR A 79 -6.97 5.85 -14.67
N PHE A 80 -6.87 4.52 -14.63
CA PHE A 80 -7.38 3.62 -15.67
C PHE A 80 -8.81 3.11 -15.39
N SER A 81 -9.26 3.15 -14.15
CA SER A 81 -10.52 2.52 -13.72
C SER A 81 -11.69 3.51 -13.66
N PHE A 82 -11.41 4.81 -13.57
CA PHE A 82 -12.43 5.84 -13.39
C PHE A 82 -12.35 6.93 -14.46
N VAL A 83 -13.52 7.48 -14.80
CA VAL A 83 -13.64 8.62 -15.70
C VAL A 83 -13.17 9.90 -14.99
N HIS A 84 -12.30 10.65 -15.62
CA HIS A 84 -11.80 11.92 -15.13
C HIS A 84 -12.46 13.07 -15.89
N GLU A 85 -13.55 13.60 -15.32
CA GLU A 85 -14.35 14.67 -15.95
C GLU A 85 -13.55 15.94 -16.23
N GLU A 86 -12.61 16.30 -15.36
CA GLU A 86 -11.80 17.51 -15.49
C GLU A 86 -10.89 17.48 -16.74
N GLU A 87 -10.33 16.34 -17.09
CA GLU A 87 -9.44 16.17 -18.25
C GLU A 87 -10.21 15.81 -19.53
N GLY A 88 -11.45 15.41 -19.41
CA GLY A 88 -12.28 14.96 -20.53
C GLY A 88 -11.77 13.71 -21.24
N ILE A 89 -10.91 12.92 -20.55
CA ILE A 89 -10.29 11.69 -21.05
C ILE A 89 -10.79 10.52 -20.21
N ASP A 90 -11.30 9.51 -20.90
CA ASP A 90 -11.68 8.24 -20.32
C ASP A 90 -10.79 7.12 -20.87
N LEU A 91 -9.79 6.74 -20.08
CA LEU A 91 -8.84 5.71 -20.49
C LEU A 91 -9.48 4.32 -20.55
N SER A 92 -10.54 4.06 -19.80
CA SER A 92 -11.21 2.76 -19.75
C SER A 92 -11.80 2.32 -21.11
N GLN A 93 -12.02 3.28 -22.01
CA GLN A 93 -12.56 2.99 -23.34
C GLN A 93 -11.56 2.30 -24.29
N PHE A 94 -10.26 2.39 -24.00
CA PHE A 94 -9.23 1.87 -24.92
C PHE A 94 -8.03 1.22 -24.23
N SER A 95 -8.00 1.22 -22.90
CA SER A 95 -6.95 0.57 -22.13
C SER A 95 -7.46 0.05 -20.80
N TYR A 96 -6.81 -0.95 -20.25
CA TYR A 96 -7.05 -1.46 -18.91
C TYR A 96 -5.71 -1.87 -18.28
N VAL A 97 -5.67 -1.90 -16.96
CA VAL A 97 -4.50 -2.41 -16.24
C VAL A 97 -4.52 -3.94 -16.31
N ASP A 98 -3.46 -4.53 -16.82
CA ASP A 98 -3.31 -5.98 -16.93
C ASP A 98 -2.70 -6.59 -15.68
N THR A 99 -1.64 -5.97 -15.16
CA THR A 99 -0.87 -6.48 -14.02
C THR A 99 -0.21 -5.33 -13.26
N MET A 100 -0.28 -5.37 -11.95
CA MET A 100 0.52 -4.52 -11.06
C MET A 100 1.72 -5.32 -10.56
N VAL A 101 2.92 -4.82 -10.86
CA VAL A 101 4.18 -5.49 -10.53
C VAL A 101 4.98 -4.64 -9.53
N THR A 102 5.39 -5.26 -8.43
CA THR A 102 6.29 -4.63 -7.46
C THR A 102 7.62 -5.36 -7.41
N VAL A 103 8.71 -4.61 -7.50
CA VAL A 103 10.07 -5.16 -7.35
C VAL A 103 10.57 -4.89 -5.95
N VAL A 104 10.88 -5.97 -5.22
CA VAL A 104 11.37 -5.92 -3.84
C VAL A 104 12.86 -6.29 -3.81
N ASP A 105 13.67 -5.44 -3.21
CA ASP A 105 15.10 -5.68 -2.98
C ASP A 105 15.29 -6.58 -1.75
N ALA A 106 15.58 -7.88 -1.98
CA ALA A 106 15.75 -8.85 -0.91
C ALA A 106 16.89 -8.49 0.05
N PHE A 107 17.93 -7.83 -0.44
CA PHE A 107 19.10 -7.47 0.37
C PHE A 107 18.84 -6.31 1.33
N ASN A 108 18.12 -5.28 0.87
CA ASN A 108 17.86 -4.08 1.65
C ASN A 108 16.50 -4.08 2.39
N PHE A 109 15.61 -5.04 2.11
CA PHE A 109 14.24 -5.03 2.61
C PHE A 109 14.11 -4.70 4.10
N PHE A 110 14.73 -5.48 4.97
CA PHE A 110 14.59 -5.27 6.42
C PHE A 110 15.25 -3.99 6.92
N LYS A 111 16.29 -3.51 6.23
CA LYS A 111 16.90 -2.21 6.53
C LYS A 111 15.95 -1.07 6.21
N ASP A 112 15.32 -1.12 5.04
CA ASP A 112 14.37 -0.09 4.61
C ASP A 112 13.07 -0.19 5.39
N PHE A 113 12.63 -1.41 5.71
CA PHE A 113 11.42 -1.67 6.48
C PHE A 113 11.54 -1.22 7.94
N GLY A 114 12.70 -1.33 8.55
CA GLY A 114 12.96 -0.84 9.90
C GLY A 114 13.24 0.65 10.02
N SER A 115 13.28 1.38 8.90
CA SER A 115 13.65 2.81 8.89
C SER A 115 12.42 3.70 9.10
N PRO A 116 12.48 4.69 10.02
CA PRO A 116 11.45 5.72 10.16
C PRO A 116 11.63 6.86 9.16
N GLU A 117 12.64 6.80 8.28
CA GLU A 117 13.00 7.89 7.37
C GLU A 117 11.87 8.26 6.41
N THR A 118 11.65 9.55 6.26
CA THR A 118 10.74 10.11 5.25
C THR A 118 11.41 10.20 3.89
N LEU A 119 10.61 10.45 2.86
CA LEU A 119 11.14 10.76 1.52
C LEU A 119 12.04 11.98 1.51
N MET A 120 11.74 12.99 2.35
CA MET A 120 12.56 14.17 2.49
C MET A 120 13.92 13.85 3.12
N ASP A 121 13.97 13.01 4.14
CA ASP A 121 15.22 12.61 4.80
C ASP A 121 16.19 11.95 3.82
N ARG A 122 15.67 11.13 2.91
CA ARG A 122 16.47 10.48 1.84
C ARG A 122 16.62 11.33 0.56
N LYS A 123 16.09 12.54 0.54
CA LYS A 123 16.12 13.44 -0.65
C LYS A 123 15.52 12.80 -1.91
N LEU A 124 14.44 12.06 -1.73
CA LEU A 124 13.72 11.39 -2.82
C LEU A 124 12.52 12.21 -3.33
N THR A 125 12.20 13.32 -2.67
CA THR A 125 11.13 14.23 -3.04
C THR A 125 11.60 15.68 -2.87
N ASP A 126 11.10 16.57 -3.74
CA ASP A 126 11.30 18.02 -3.64
C ASP A 126 10.03 18.72 -3.09
N ILE A 127 9.02 17.96 -2.70
CA ILE A 127 7.76 18.49 -2.17
C ILE A 127 7.98 18.87 -0.71
N GLU A 128 7.87 20.16 -0.42
CA GLU A 128 8.01 20.68 0.95
C GLU A 128 6.89 20.14 1.84
N GLY A 129 7.27 19.55 2.98
CA GLY A 129 6.33 18.95 3.93
C GLY A 129 5.86 17.53 3.58
N ASP A 130 6.49 16.85 2.62
CA ASP A 130 6.18 15.45 2.33
C ASP A 130 6.62 14.52 3.47
N ALA A 131 5.66 14.16 4.32
CA ALA A 131 5.87 13.33 5.49
C ALA A 131 5.71 11.81 5.21
N ARG A 132 5.57 11.41 3.92
CA ARG A 132 5.48 9.98 3.58
C ARG A 132 6.78 9.29 3.92
N THR A 133 6.67 8.14 4.58
CA THR A 133 7.83 7.31 4.90
C THR A 133 8.05 6.26 3.82
N ILE A 134 9.30 5.88 3.63
CA ILE A 134 9.67 4.87 2.65
C ILE A 134 8.98 3.55 2.93
N VAL A 135 8.94 3.15 4.20
CA VAL A 135 8.33 1.88 4.59
C VAL A 135 6.83 1.82 4.31
N ASN A 136 6.09 2.92 4.48
CA ASN A 136 4.67 2.94 4.13
C ASN A 136 4.47 2.73 2.63
N LEU A 137 5.26 3.40 1.80
CA LEU A 137 5.17 3.24 0.34
C LEU A 137 5.54 1.83 -0.12
N LEU A 138 6.61 1.25 0.44
CA LEU A 138 6.99 -0.15 0.15
C LEU A 138 5.88 -1.11 0.54
N THR A 139 5.25 -0.90 1.69
CA THR A 139 4.14 -1.73 2.16
C THR A 139 2.92 -1.61 1.24
N ASP A 140 2.53 -0.38 0.90
CA ASP A 140 1.39 -0.15 -0.01
C ASP A 140 1.65 -0.76 -1.40
N GLN A 141 2.89 -0.68 -1.90
CA GLN A 141 3.28 -1.33 -3.17
C GLN A 141 3.19 -2.86 -3.09
N ILE A 142 3.56 -3.47 -1.96
CA ILE A 142 3.43 -4.91 -1.74
C ILE A 142 1.95 -5.31 -1.62
N GLU A 143 1.19 -4.60 -0.78
CA GLU A 143 -0.22 -4.89 -0.51
C GLU A 143 -1.09 -4.80 -1.77
N PHE A 144 -0.71 -4.00 -2.78
CA PHE A 144 -1.49 -3.77 -3.99
C PHE A 144 -0.97 -4.52 -5.23
N ALA A 145 0.12 -5.27 -5.13
CA ALA A 145 0.72 -5.98 -6.27
C ALA A 145 -0.03 -7.26 -6.64
N ASN A 146 -0.13 -7.55 -7.94
CA ASN A 146 -0.49 -8.89 -8.43
C ASN A 146 0.73 -9.81 -8.50
N VAL A 147 1.87 -9.25 -8.89
CA VAL A 147 3.15 -9.97 -8.99
C VAL A 147 4.22 -9.22 -8.23
N ILE A 148 4.93 -9.94 -7.38
CA ILE A 148 6.06 -9.41 -6.62
C ILE A 148 7.34 -10.11 -7.09
N VAL A 149 8.25 -9.33 -7.65
CA VAL A 149 9.58 -9.80 -8.05
C VAL A 149 10.53 -9.59 -6.88
N LEU A 150 10.80 -10.65 -6.13
CA LEU A 150 11.79 -10.64 -5.06
C LEU A 150 13.18 -10.73 -5.69
N ASN A 151 13.79 -9.58 -5.92
CA ASN A 151 15.05 -9.45 -6.66
C ASN A 151 16.26 -9.43 -5.74
N LYS A 152 17.45 -9.65 -6.31
CA LYS A 152 18.73 -9.76 -5.62
C LYS A 152 18.82 -10.94 -4.65
N THR A 153 18.13 -12.04 -4.98
CA THR A 153 18.17 -13.26 -4.16
C THR A 153 19.57 -13.91 -4.11
N ASP A 154 20.42 -13.57 -5.06
CA ASP A 154 21.84 -13.95 -5.08
C ASP A 154 22.71 -13.30 -3.98
N LEU A 155 22.19 -12.24 -3.35
CA LEU A 155 22.89 -11.50 -2.28
C LEU A 155 22.47 -11.88 -0.86
N VAL A 156 21.55 -12.82 -0.71
CA VAL A 156 21.00 -13.26 0.58
C VAL A 156 20.96 -14.78 0.68
N ASP A 157 21.02 -15.31 1.90
CA ASP A 157 20.88 -16.74 2.14
C ASP A 157 19.44 -17.25 2.02
N GLN A 158 19.28 -18.57 1.95
CA GLN A 158 17.95 -19.20 1.75
C GLN A 158 17.02 -19.00 2.94
N ASP A 159 17.54 -18.95 4.16
CA ASP A 159 16.72 -18.73 5.37
C ASP A 159 16.11 -17.32 5.31
N ARG A 160 16.91 -16.33 4.94
CA ARG A 160 16.44 -14.95 4.76
C ARG A 160 15.43 -14.82 3.63
N ILE A 161 15.61 -15.53 2.51
CA ILE A 161 14.61 -15.58 1.42
C ILE A 161 13.30 -16.16 1.95
N GLY A 162 13.36 -17.23 2.73
CA GLY A 162 12.18 -17.85 3.36
C GLY A 162 11.41 -16.87 4.25
N ILE A 163 12.11 -16.17 5.13
CA ILE A 163 11.52 -15.14 6.01
C ILE A 163 10.87 -14.03 5.18
N LEU A 164 11.54 -13.54 4.14
CA LEU A 164 11.02 -12.49 3.26
C LEU A 164 9.74 -12.93 2.54
N ARG A 165 9.73 -14.15 1.98
CA ARG A 165 8.56 -14.71 1.33
C ARG A 165 7.38 -14.83 2.27
N ALA A 166 7.61 -15.35 3.48
CA ALA A 166 6.57 -15.48 4.50
C ALA A 166 6.00 -14.11 4.90
N ALA A 167 6.87 -13.11 5.12
CA ALA A 167 6.45 -11.75 5.43
C ALA A 167 5.65 -11.11 4.29
N ILE A 168 6.13 -11.20 3.07
CA ILE A 168 5.46 -10.66 1.87
C ILE A 168 4.12 -11.37 1.65
N HIS A 169 4.07 -12.70 1.79
CA HIS A 169 2.83 -13.45 1.66
C HIS A 169 1.79 -13.07 2.73
N LYS A 170 2.23 -12.76 3.95
CA LYS A 170 1.33 -12.25 5.00
C LYS A 170 0.81 -10.84 4.71
N LEU A 171 1.64 -10.00 4.09
CA LEU A 171 1.22 -8.65 3.67
C LEU A 171 0.24 -8.70 2.49
N ASN A 172 0.47 -9.62 1.55
CA ASN A 172 -0.38 -9.82 0.37
C ASN A 172 -0.45 -11.32 -0.01
N PRO A 173 -1.42 -12.06 0.53
CA PRO A 173 -1.60 -13.49 0.23
C PRO A 173 -1.95 -13.78 -1.23
N GLY A 174 -2.59 -12.83 -1.91
CA GLY A 174 -3.01 -12.96 -3.31
C GLY A 174 -1.89 -12.76 -4.33
N ALA A 175 -0.76 -12.18 -3.94
CA ALA A 175 0.32 -11.88 -4.86
C ALA A 175 1.12 -13.13 -5.26
N LYS A 176 1.46 -13.21 -6.54
CA LYS A 176 2.43 -14.20 -7.05
C LYS A 176 3.85 -13.71 -6.77
N ILE A 177 4.63 -14.47 -6.00
CA ILE A 177 6.02 -14.11 -5.67
C ILE A 177 6.98 -14.85 -6.61
N LEU A 178 7.84 -14.10 -7.30
CA LEU A 178 8.87 -14.60 -8.20
C LEU A 178 10.25 -14.24 -7.68
N GLU A 179 11.08 -15.23 -7.37
CA GLU A 179 12.47 -15.02 -6.98
C GLU A 179 13.31 -14.71 -8.22
N SER A 180 14.21 -13.73 -8.10
CA SER A 180 15.01 -13.27 -9.23
C SER A 180 16.39 -12.73 -8.80
N SER A 181 17.32 -12.83 -9.72
CA SER A 181 18.59 -12.12 -9.71
C SER A 181 18.70 -11.29 -10.98
N TYR A 182 19.07 -10.02 -10.82
CA TYR A 182 19.11 -9.04 -11.92
C TYR A 182 17.76 -8.90 -12.66
N SER A 183 16.65 -9.06 -11.94
CA SER A 183 15.26 -9.01 -12.46
C SER A 183 15.00 -9.93 -13.66
N LYS A 184 15.72 -11.04 -13.77
CA LYS A 184 15.56 -12.01 -14.85
C LYS A 184 14.37 -12.91 -14.57
N ILE A 185 13.22 -12.56 -15.13
CA ILE A 185 11.99 -13.34 -15.09
C ILE A 185 11.44 -13.50 -16.51
N PRO A 186 10.64 -14.53 -16.79
CA PRO A 186 9.93 -14.65 -18.07
C PRO A 186 8.93 -13.50 -18.22
N CYS A 187 8.90 -12.82 -19.37
CA CYS A 187 7.95 -11.74 -19.63
C CYS A 187 6.48 -12.19 -19.51
N SER A 188 6.19 -13.46 -19.81
CA SER A 188 4.85 -14.05 -19.65
C SER A 188 4.32 -14.03 -18.21
N GLU A 189 5.19 -13.80 -17.23
CA GLU A 189 4.80 -13.70 -15.83
C GLU A 189 4.19 -12.35 -15.45
N ILE A 190 4.43 -11.32 -16.28
CA ILE A 190 4.03 -9.94 -16.01
C ILE A 190 3.29 -9.26 -17.17
N ILE A 191 3.25 -9.87 -18.34
CA ILE A 191 2.60 -9.33 -19.55
C ILE A 191 1.48 -10.25 -19.98
N ASN A 192 0.31 -9.67 -20.28
CA ASN A 192 -0.90 -10.36 -20.73
C ASN A 192 -1.36 -11.43 -19.74
N THR A 193 -1.32 -11.11 -18.46
CA THR A 193 -1.68 -12.04 -17.38
C THR A 193 -3.17 -11.99 -17.06
N GLY A 194 -3.82 -10.85 -17.27
CA GLY A 194 -5.20 -10.59 -16.88
C GLY A 194 -5.44 -10.66 -15.36
N MET A 195 -4.38 -10.48 -14.54
CA MET A 195 -4.47 -10.65 -13.08
C MET A 195 -5.05 -9.46 -12.37
N PHE A 196 -5.04 -8.27 -12.98
CA PHE A 196 -5.48 -7.08 -12.27
C PHE A 196 -7.01 -6.98 -12.23
N ASN A 197 -7.54 -6.83 -11.03
CA ASN A 197 -8.92 -6.45 -10.74
C ASN A 197 -8.87 -5.40 -9.64
N PHE A 198 -9.45 -4.22 -9.87
CA PHE A 198 -9.37 -3.10 -8.93
C PHE A 198 -10.03 -3.44 -7.59
N ASP A 199 -11.23 -4.03 -7.61
CA ASP A 199 -11.98 -4.37 -6.39
C ASP A 199 -11.26 -5.45 -5.56
N GLU A 200 -10.64 -6.41 -6.23
CA GLU A 200 -9.83 -7.44 -5.58
C GLU A 200 -8.53 -6.85 -5.03
N ALA A 201 -7.87 -5.97 -5.78
CA ALA A 201 -6.63 -5.34 -5.36
C ALA A 201 -6.81 -4.45 -4.11
N GLU A 202 -7.92 -3.71 -4.02
CA GLU A 202 -8.25 -2.94 -2.79
C GLU A 202 -8.50 -3.85 -1.57
N GLN A 203 -8.82 -5.12 -1.78
CA GLN A 203 -9.13 -6.09 -0.73
C GLN A 203 -8.03 -7.15 -0.52
N SER A 204 -6.95 -7.11 -1.31
CA SER A 204 -5.91 -8.14 -1.31
C SER A 204 -4.94 -8.05 -0.13
N ALA A 205 -4.88 -6.90 0.56
CA ALA A 205 -4.00 -6.73 1.70
C ALA A 205 -4.32 -7.74 2.82
N GLY A 206 -3.32 -8.45 3.30
CA GLY A 206 -3.47 -9.51 4.28
C GLY A 206 -4.19 -9.08 5.57
N TRP A 207 -4.05 -7.82 5.98
CA TRP A 207 -4.76 -7.29 7.14
C TRP A 207 -6.28 -7.21 6.93
N ILE A 208 -6.77 -7.03 5.68
CA ILE A 208 -8.21 -7.05 5.37
C ILE A 208 -8.75 -8.47 5.46
N GLU A 209 -8.00 -9.46 4.96
CA GLU A 209 -8.37 -10.87 5.07
C GLU A 209 -8.45 -11.31 6.53
N GLU A 210 -7.48 -10.90 7.36
CA GLU A 210 -7.49 -11.20 8.78
C GLU A 210 -8.70 -10.59 9.52
N LEU A 211 -9.12 -9.37 9.16
CA LEU A 211 -10.33 -8.76 9.73
C LEU A 211 -11.60 -9.54 9.42
N LYS A 212 -11.67 -10.20 8.26
CA LYS A 212 -12.85 -10.99 7.84
C LYS A 212 -12.96 -12.35 8.57
N LYS A 213 -11.88 -12.82 9.20
CA LYS A 213 -11.89 -14.10 9.93
C LYS A 213 -12.62 -13.96 11.26
N ASP A 214 -13.66 -14.75 11.49
CA ASP A 214 -14.48 -14.78 12.72
C ASP A 214 -13.81 -15.54 13.89
N GLY A 215 -12.57 -15.99 13.76
CA GLY A 215 -11.85 -16.73 14.78
C GLY A 215 -10.37 -16.88 14.46
N HIS A 216 -9.59 -17.10 15.52
CA HIS A 216 -8.18 -17.42 15.37
C HIS A 216 -8.06 -18.87 14.86
N THR A 217 -7.75 -19.04 13.58
CA THR A 217 -7.26 -20.29 13.05
C THR A 217 -5.74 -20.29 13.24
N PRO A 218 -5.15 -21.20 14.00
CA PRO A 218 -3.70 -21.32 14.07
C PRO A 218 -3.19 -21.68 12.67
N GLU A 219 -2.74 -20.68 11.95
CA GLU A 219 -2.00 -20.91 10.71
C GLU A 219 -0.62 -21.44 11.10
N THR A 220 -0.11 -22.34 10.29
CA THR A 220 1.26 -22.84 10.46
C THR A 220 2.17 -21.63 10.33
N GLU A 221 2.78 -21.21 11.44
CA GLU A 221 3.72 -20.11 11.49
C GLU A 221 4.97 -20.51 10.69
N GLU A 222 5.06 -20.03 9.46
CA GLU A 222 6.23 -20.25 8.64
C GLU A 222 7.26 -19.17 9.00
N TYR A 223 8.43 -19.57 9.44
CA TYR A 223 9.52 -18.67 9.88
C TYR A 223 9.15 -17.73 11.04
N GLY A 224 8.20 -18.10 11.90
CA GLY A 224 7.74 -17.26 13.01
C GLY A 224 6.86 -16.07 12.57
N ILE A 225 6.47 -16.00 11.30
CA ILE A 225 5.57 -14.95 10.81
C ILE A 225 4.13 -15.31 11.15
N SER A 226 3.49 -14.48 11.95
CA SER A 226 2.12 -14.67 12.41
C SER A 226 1.27 -13.40 12.25
N SER A 227 -0.04 -13.54 12.46
CA SER A 227 -0.97 -12.42 12.51
C SER A 227 -2.07 -12.68 13.53
N PHE A 228 -2.60 -11.61 14.10
CA PHE A 228 -3.79 -11.67 14.94
C PHE A 228 -4.58 -10.36 14.87
N VAL A 229 -5.85 -10.41 15.26
CA VAL A 229 -6.70 -9.23 15.38
C VAL A 229 -6.94 -8.91 16.84
N TYR A 230 -6.58 -7.70 17.26
CA TYR A 230 -6.99 -7.13 18.53
C TYR A 230 -8.36 -6.50 18.39
N ARG A 231 -9.31 -6.93 19.22
CA ARG A 231 -10.68 -6.39 19.24
C ARG A 231 -11.05 -5.92 20.63
N SER A 232 -11.52 -4.69 20.75
CA SER A 232 -12.03 -4.12 21.99
C SER A 232 -13.20 -3.17 21.71
N ARG A 233 -14.13 -3.07 22.65
CA ARG A 233 -15.18 -2.05 22.63
C ARG A 233 -14.80 -0.81 23.43
N LYS A 234 -13.85 -0.93 24.33
CA LYS A 234 -13.37 0.20 25.13
C LYS A 234 -12.49 1.14 24.32
N PRO A 235 -12.56 2.46 24.61
CA PRO A 235 -11.62 3.42 24.03
C PRO A 235 -10.23 3.23 24.64
N PHE A 236 -9.22 3.68 23.92
CA PHE A 236 -7.92 3.89 24.51
C PHE A 236 -7.89 5.20 25.32
N ASP A 237 -7.19 5.18 26.44
CA ASP A 237 -6.76 6.39 27.12
C ASP A 237 -5.66 7.06 26.30
N PRO A 238 -5.77 8.37 25.95
CA PRO A 238 -4.82 9.01 25.04
C PRO A 238 -3.38 9.03 25.54
N GLU A 239 -3.18 9.29 26.85
CA GLU A 239 -1.83 9.43 27.43
C GLU A 239 -1.15 8.06 27.53
N ARG A 240 -1.89 7.04 27.96
CA ARG A 240 -1.38 5.67 28.06
C ARG A 240 -1.09 5.08 26.70
N PHE A 241 -2.00 5.26 25.75
CA PHE A 241 -1.82 4.78 24.38
C PHE A 241 -0.61 5.44 23.72
N TRP A 242 -0.42 6.74 23.90
CA TRP A 242 0.74 7.45 23.40
C TRP A 242 2.04 6.96 24.01
N THR A 243 2.06 6.77 25.34
CA THR A 243 3.23 6.23 26.06
C THR A 243 3.60 4.83 25.56
N TYR A 244 2.60 3.95 25.38
CA TYR A 244 2.82 2.61 24.83
C TYR A 244 3.47 2.68 23.44
N ILE A 245 2.94 3.52 22.56
CA ILE A 245 3.44 3.66 21.20
C ILE A 245 4.88 4.18 21.14
N GLU A 246 5.20 5.17 21.98
CA GLU A 246 6.55 5.76 21.95
C GLU A 246 7.62 4.91 22.64
N GLN A 247 7.26 4.14 23.66
CA GLN A 247 8.24 3.52 24.54
C GLN A 247 8.22 1.99 24.55
N GLU A 248 7.08 1.39 24.27
CA GLU A 248 6.86 -0.05 24.49
C GLU A 248 6.42 -0.81 23.24
N PHE A 249 6.13 -0.12 22.13
CA PHE A 249 5.63 -0.75 20.92
C PHE A 249 6.62 -1.78 20.37
N PRO A 250 6.19 -3.06 20.19
CA PRO A 250 7.10 -4.16 19.85
C PRO A 250 7.71 -4.00 18.45
N THR A 251 9.04 -4.08 18.38
CA THR A 251 9.78 -4.03 17.11
C THR A 251 9.60 -5.29 16.25
N THR A 252 8.99 -6.34 16.80
CA THR A 252 8.62 -7.57 16.10
C THR A 252 7.43 -7.40 15.17
N ILE A 253 6.67 -6.30 15.33
CA ILE A 253 5.52 -5.99 14.48
C ILE A 253 6.01 -5.40 13.16
N ILE A 254 5.71 -6.11 12.06
CA ILE A 254 6.03 -5.71 10.68
C ILE A 254 4.97 -4.71 10.19
N ARG A 255 3.68 -5.03 10.41
CA ARG A 255 2.55 -4.22 9.97
C ARG A 255 1.44 -4.26 11.02
N SER A 256 0.84 -3.12 11.31
CA SER A 256 -0.46 -3.10 11.97
C SER A 256 -1.37 -2.05 11.34
N LYS A 257 -2.65 -2.38 11.20
CA LYS A 257 -3.63 -1.49 10.58
C LYS A 257 -5.03 -1.77 11.11
N GLY A 258 -5.85 -0.72 11.21
CA GLY A 258 -7.22 -0.89 11.65
C GLY A 258 -7.88 0.38 12.11
N LEU A 259 -8.94 0.22 12.87
CA LEU A 259 -9.73 1.31 13.47
C LEU A 259 -9.58 1.29 14.99
N PHE A 260 -9.56 2.47 15.58
CA PHE A 260 -9.60 2.65 17.01
C PHE A 260 -10.32 3.95 17.40
N TRP A 261 -10.54 4.17 18.67
CA TRP A 261 -11.09 5.39 19.20
C TRP A 261 -10.53 5.75 20.57
N LEU A 262 -10.56 7.02 20.91
CA LEU A 262 -9.99 7.57 22.12
C LEU A 262 -11.09 8.04 23.10
N ALA A 263 -10.86 7.87 24.39
CA ALA A 263 -11.78 8.33 25.42
C ALA A 263 -12.01 9.85 25.38
N SER A 264 -10.97 10.62 25.00
CA SER A 264 -11.05 12.07 24.85
C SER A 264 -11.80 12.56 23.60
N ARG A 265 -12.06 11.67 22.63
CA ARG A 265 -12.73 11.99 21.36
C ARG A 265 -13.74 10.90 20.99
N PRO A 266 -14.80 10.69 21.81
CA PRO A 266 -15.67 9.53 21.68
C PRO A 266 -16.50 9.51 20.37
N ASP A 267 -16.61 10.64 19.69
CA ASP A 267 -17.35 10.76 18.45
C ASP A 267 -16.52 10.46 17.21
N GLN A 268 -15.20 10.50 17.34
CA GLN A 268 -14.27 10.30 16.24
C GLN A 268 -13.83 8.85 16.11
N ALA A 269 -13.95 8.29 14.89
CA ALA A 269 -13.23 7.10 14.48
C ALA A 269 -11.83 7.49 13.98
N MET A 270 -10.84 6.73 14.39
CA MET A 270 -9.45 6.93 13.99
C MET A 270 -8.97 5.73 13.19
N VAL A 271 -8.23 5.97 12.10
CA VAL A 271 -7.48 4.94 11.40
C VAL A 271 -6.08 4.85 11.99
N TRP A 272 -5.68 3.64 12.30
CA TRP A 272 -4.33 3.28 12.70
C TRP A 272 -3.57 2.69 11.51
N GLY A 273 -2.35 3.09 11.31
CA GLY A 273 -1.43 2.52 10.33
C GLY A 273 0.00 2.51 10.84
N GLN A 274 0.58 1.32 10.97
CA GLN A 274 2.00 1.16 11.27
C GLN A 274 2.61 0.23 10.23
N ALA A 275 3.81 0.57 9.75
CA ALA A 275 4.64 -0.27 8.93
C ALA A 275 6.09 -0.06 9.35
N GLY A 276 6.76 -1.14 9.78
CA GLY A 276 8.11 -1.07 10.33
C GLY A 276 8.24 0.03 11.40
N GLY A 277 9.17 0.95 11.23
CA GLY A 277 9.40 2.06 12.16
C GLY A 277 8.44 3.26 12.00
N SER A 278 7.49 3.22 11.08
CA SER A 278 6.58 4.33 10.80
C SER A 278 5.21 4.12 11.41
N LEU A 279 4.69 5.14 12.08
CA LEU A 279 3.40 5.16 12.74
C LEU A 279 2.56 6.33 12.23
N LYS A 280 1.28 6.07 11.95
CA LYS A 280 0.33 7.08 11.52
C LYS A 280 -1.05 6.85 12.13
N ALA A 281 -1.68 7.93 12.59
CA ALA A 281 -3.05 7.92 13.06
C ALA A 281 -3.81 9.09 12.44
N ASP A 282 -4.86 8.80 11.67
CA ASP A 282 -5.66 9.78 10.98
C ASP A 282 -7.14 9.67 11.38
N SER A 283 -7.91 10.71 11.12
CA SER A 283 -9.37 10.67 11.30
C SER A 283 -10.01 9.81 10.20
N ALA A 284 -10.81 8.81 10.63
CA ALA A 284 -11.63 7.97 9.73
C ALA A 284 -13.06 8.51 9.57
N GLY A 285 -13.43 9.54 10.32
CA GLY A 285 -14.77 10.11 10.32
C GLY A 285 -15.43 10.06 11.70
N VAL A 286 -16.74 9.96 11.72
CA VAL A 286 -17.57 10.01 12.92
C VAL A 286 -18.37 8.71 13.05
N TRP A 287 -18.40 8.16 14.26
CA TRP A 287 -19.19 6.96 14.55
C TRP A 287 -20.67 7.22 14.35
N TRP A 288 -21.40 6.26 13.80
CA TRP A 288 -22.84 6.39 13.61
C TRP A 288 -23.59 6.59 14.93
N SER A 289 -23.12 5.97 16.00
CA SER A 289 -23.67 6.14 17.35
C SER A 289 -23.55 7.57 17.90
N SER A 290 -22.67 8.38 17.34
CA SER A 290 -22.52 9.80 17.71
C SER A 290 -23.57 10.72 17.04
N MET A 291 -24.40 10.16 16.14
CA MET A 291 -25.46 10.92 15.46
C MET A 291 -26.84 10.41 15.87
N PRO A 292 -27.87 11.31 15.97
CA PRO A 292 -29.26 10.90 16.09
C PRO A 292 -29.68 10.04 14.89
N PHE A 293 -30.62 9.11 15.11
CA PHE A 293 -31.07 8.18 14.08
C PHE A 293 -31.63 8.90 12.84
N GLU A 294 -32.38 9.99 13.05
CA GLU A 294 -33.00 10.80 11.99
C GLU A 294 -31.92 11.43 11.07
N LYS A 295 -30.74 11.63 11.58
CA LYS A 295 -29.60 12.14 10.80
C LYS A 295 -28.88 11.01 10.05
N ARG A 296 -28.71 9.84 10.68
CA ARG A 296 -28.05 8.68 10.04
C ARG A 296 -28.73 8.24 8.78
N ILE A 297 -30.08 8.16 8.79
CA ILE A 297 -30.89 7.73 7.61
C ILE A 297 -30.83 8.70 6.43
N GLN A 298 -30.19 9.85 6.56
CA GLN A 298 -29.95 10.78 5.45
C GLN A 298 -28.70 10.44 4.65
N TYR A 299 -27.85 9.54 5.17
CA TYR A 299 -26.62 9.12 4.49
C TYR A 299 -26.84 7.80 3.75
N ALA A 300 -26.57 7.78 2.44
CA ALA A 300 -26.69 6.58 1.61
C ALA A 300 -25.81 5.44 2.18
N SER A 301 -24.60 5.75 2.59
CA SER A 301 -23.68 4.78 3.20
C SER A 301 -24.19 4.12 4.48
N PHE A 302 -25.01 4.82 5.26
CA PHE A 302 -25.68 4.21 6.41
C PHE A 302 -26.81 3.27 5.98
N ILE A 303 -27.61 3.70 5.01
CA ILE A 303 -28.76 2.91 4.54
C ILE A 303 -28.30 1.61 3.89
N GLU A 304 -27.31 1.69 3.03
CA GLU A 304 -26.73 0.55 2.30
C GLU A 304 -26.08 -0.49 3.24
N ASN A 305 -25.47 -0.05 4.33
CA ASN A 305 -24.79 -0.91 5.28
C ASN A 305 -25.55 -1.12 6.60
N LYS A 306 -26.82 -0.71 6.68
CA LYS A 306 -27.58 -0.67 7.92
C LYS A 306 -27.62 -2.01 8.67
N GLU A 307 -27.91 -3.08 7.97
CA GLU A 307 -27.99 -4.42 8.57
C GLU A 307 -26.67 -4.85 9.21
N HIS A 308 -25.57 -4.59 8.52
CA HIS A 308 -24.23 -4.90 9.02
C HIS A 308 -23.87 -4.02 10.24
N ILE A 309 -24.17 -2.74 10.18
CA ILE A 309 -23.93 -1.79 11.28
C ILE A 309 -24.75 -2.18 12.52
N GLU A 310 -26.04 -2.48 12.34
CA GLU A 310 -26.93 -2.87 13.43
C GLU A 310 -26.59 -4.25 14.01
N ALA A 311 -26.13 -5.20 13.21
CA ALA A 311 -25.64 -6.50 13.68
C ALA A 311 -24.42 -6.39 14.62
N GLY A 312 -23.54 -5.41 14.35
CA GLY A 312 -22.38 -5.11 15.19
C GLY A 312 -22.65 -4.12 16.34
N TRP A 313 -23.90 -3.72 16.58
CA TRP A 313 -24.23 -2.67 17.53
C TRP A 313 -24.16 -3.11 18.99
N ASP A 314 -23.29 -2.46 19.77
CA ASP A 314 -23.19 -2.68 21.21
C ASP A 314 -24.15 -1.74 21.98
N LYS A 315 -24.74 -2.23 23.09
CA LYS A 315 -25.71 -1.47 23.90
C LYS A 315 -25.10 -0.24 24.56
N THR A 316 -23.82 -0.30 24.92
CA THR A 316 -23.11 0.77 25.62
C THR A 316 -22.35 1.67 24.67
N PHE A 317 -21.69 1.06 23.70
CA PHE A 317 -20.73 1.75 22.83
C PHE A 317 -21.26 2.04 21.41
N GLY A 318 -22.44 1.48 21.04
CA GLY A 318 -22.98 1.62 19.70
C GLY A 318 -22.13 0.85 18.68
N ASP A 319 -21.79 1.49 17.57
CA ASP A 319 -20.89 0.95 16.54
C ASP A 319 -19.39 1.19 16.84
N ARG A 320 -19.07 1.89 17.95
CA ARG A 320 -17.68 2.16 18.35
C ARG A 320 -16.96 0.85 18.64
N LYS A 321 -15.78 0.73 18.07
CA LYS A 321 -14.92 -0.43 18.26
C LYS A 321 -13.46 -0.08 18.00
N THR A 322 -12.57 -0.85 18.59
CA THR A 322 -11.18 -0.95 18.21
C THR A 322 -11.00 -2.31 17.55
N GLU A 323 -10.53 -2.30 16.32
CA GLU A 323 -10.14 -3.49 15.55
C GLU A 323 -8.83 -3.20 14.84
N ILE A 324 -7.75 -3.80 15.33
CA ILE A 324 -6.41 -3.60 14.77
C ILE A 324 -5.82 -4.98 14.47
N VAL A 325 -5.41 -5.19 13.23
CA VAL A 325 -4.64 -6.37 12.82
C VAL A 325 -3.18 -6.10 13.07
N PHE A 326 -2.48 -7.10 13.58
CA PHE A 326 -1.05 -7.13 13.77
C PHE A 326 -0.47 -8.27 12.93
N ILE A 327 0.57 -8.00 12.16
CA ILE A 327 1.39 -8.94 11.41
C ILE A 327 2.81 -8.74 11.86
N GLY A 328 3.51 -9.81 12.23
CA GLY A 328 4.88 -9.69 12.71
C GLY A 328 5.61 -11.03 12.79
N GLN A 329 6.86 -10.95 13.22
CA GLN A 329 7.72 -12.10 13.41
C GLN A 329 7.93 -12.34 14.91
N ASP A 330 7.75 -13.59 15.36
CA ASP A 330 7.95 -14.00 16.75
C ASP A 330 7.23 -13.11 17.76
N MET A 331 5.96 -12.72 17.44
CA MET A 331 5.16 -11.85 18.29
C MET A 331 4.65 -12.59 19.54
N ASP A 332 4.77 -11.95 20.70
CA ASP A 332 4.03 -12.35 21.90
C ASP A 332 2.63 -11.75 21.90
N GLU A 333 1.68 -12.42 21.23
CA GLU A 333 0.29 -11.98 21.14
C GLU A 333 -0.35 -11.73 22.52
N ALA A 334 -0.09 -12.60 23.49
CA ALA A 334 -0.68 -12.47 24.82
C ALA A 334 -0.20 -11.22 25.54
N GLN A 335 1.09 -10.91 25.43
CA GLN A 335 1.66 -9.70 25.98
C GLN A 335 1.14 -8.44 25.30
N ILE A 336 1.11 -8.42 23.96
CA ILE A 336 0.58 -7.28 23.18
C ILE A 336 -0.88 -6.99 23.54
N ARG A 337 -1.73 -8.03 23.63
CA ARG A 337 -3.13 -7.88 24.04
C ARG A 337 -3.25 -7.29 25.45
N LYS A 338 -2.45 -7.77 26.38
CA LYS A 338 -2.44 -7.31 27.77
C LYS A 338 -2.01 -5.83 27.87
N GLU A 339 -1.05 -5.42 27.08
CA GLU A 339 -0.56 -4.02 27.04
C GLU A 339 -1.62 -3.09 26.44
N LEU A 340 -2.31 -3.51 25.38
CA LEU A 340 -3.41 -2.76 24.77
C LEU A 340 -4.67 -2.68 25.66
N ASP A 341 -4.91 -3.69 26.52
CA ASP A 341 -6.04 -3.70 27.47
C ASP A 341 -5.77 -2.87 28.73
N ALA A 342 -4.51 -2.58 29.04
CA ALA A 342 -4.09 -1.86 30.23
C ALA A 342 -4.36 -0.36 30.14
#